data_200847329ea6ec7d5aa744beca8db6e4
#
_entry.id   200847329ea6ec7d5aa744beca8db6e4
#
_cell.length_a   1.000
_cell.length_b   1.000
_cell.length_c   1.000
_cell.angle_alpha   90.00
_cell.angle_beta   90.00
_cell.angle_gamma   90.00
#
_symmetry.space_group_name_H-M   'P 1'
#
loop_
_entity.id
_entity.type
_entity.pdbx_description
1 polymer ?
#
loop_
_entity_poly.entity_id
_entity_poly.type
_entity_poly.pdbx_seq_one_letter_code
_entity_poly.pdbx_strand_id
1 'polypeptide(L)'
;MRFRAITALALAAAPLPAAAEVTASGDTGFVSHNEVLIAATPQEAWEAIVTPAGWWNGAHTYSGDPANLSIELAPGGCFCERVPATGGAIEHMRVIYLAPGSTLRMSGALGPLQSEAVTGVLTMTLTADGEMTKIGWDYVVGGYARMPLAELAPLVDQVVGEQLLRLAARLGTHIDPAPRR
;
A
#
# COMPACT_ATOMS: atom_id res chain seq x y z
N MET A 1 3.53 -25.21 57.27
CA MET A 1 3.54 -25.23 55.80
C MET A 1 3.26 -23.83 55.31
N ARG A 2 4.27 -23.16 54.70
CA ARG A 2 4.11 -21.79 54.17
C ARG A 2 4.08 -21.89 52.64
N PHE A 3 2.92 -21.65 52.03
CA PHE A 3 2.79 -21.56 50.56
C PHE A 3 3.35 -20.22 50.07
N ARG A 4 4.37 -20.28 49.24
CA ARG A 4 4.90 -19.13 48.50
C ARG A 4 4.08 -18.99 47.23
N ALA A 5 3.31 -17.91 47.11
CA ALA A 5 2.67 -17.52 45.83
C ALA A 5 3.74 -17.04 44.87
N ILE A 6 3.83 -17.68 43.71
CA ILE A 6 4.67 -17.25 42.59
C ILE A 6 3.78 -16.35 41.72
N THR A 7 4.04 -15.03 41.77
CA THR A 7 3.38 -14.06 40.89
C THR A 7 4.06 -14.14 39.53
N ALA A 8 3.37 -14.67 38.52
CA ALA A 8 3.84 -14.63 37.12
C ALA A 8 3.65 -13.23 36.56
N LEU A 9 4.76 -12.57 36.23
CA LEU A 9 4.77 -11.28 35.57
C LEU A 9 4.51 -11.53 34.07
N ALA A 10 3.31 -11.20 33.60
CA ALA A 10 3.00 -11.23 32.17
C ALA A 10 3.68 -10.05 31.48
N LEU A 11 4.70 -10.31 30.66
CA LEU A 11 5.33 -9.33 29.80
C LEU A 11 4.36 -9.04 28.65
N ALA A 12 3.73 -7.87 28.64
CA ALA A 12 2.96 -7.40 27.50
C ALA A 12 3.92 -7.07 26.35
N ALA A 13 3.91 -7.84 25.28
CA ALA A 13 4.62 -7.51 24.07
C ALA A 13 3.92 -6.31 23.41
N ALA A 14 4.64 -5.19 23.27
CA ALA A 14 4.17 -4.06 22.47
C ALA A 14 4.16 -4.45 20.99
N PRO A 15 3.12 -4.09 20.21
CA PRO A 15 3.10 -4.33 18.78
C PRO A 15 4.22 -3.53 18.11
N LEU A 16 5.03 -4.21 17.29
CA LEU A 16 6.01 -3.56 16.42
C LEU A 16 5.26 -3.01 15.20
N PRO A 17 5.59 -1.80 14.72
CA PRO A 17 4.96 -1.23 13.54
C PRO A 17 5.21 -2.12 12.31
N ALA A 18 4.21 -2.20 11.41
CA ALA A 18 4.38 -2.81 10.09
C ALA A 18 5.60 -2.18 9.41
N ALA A 19 6.59 -2.97 9.08
CA ALA A 19 7.81 -2.45 8.47
C ALA A 19 7.57 -2.25 6.98
N ALA A 20 7.44 -1.00 6.55
CA ALA A 20 7.73 -0.62 5.19
C ALA A 20 9.18 -1.04 4.88
N GLU A 21 9.38 -1.83 3.83
CA GLU A 21 10.71 -2.40 3.53
C GLU A 21 11.06 -2.19 2.06
N VAL A 22 12.14 -1.39 1.85
CA VAL A 22 12.83 -1.38 0.57
C VAL A 22 13.65 -2.66 0.46
N THR A 23 13.16 -3.65 -0.29
CA THR A 23 13.78 -4.97 -0.41
C THR A 23 14.93 -5.00 -1.41
N ALA A 24 14.98 -4.04 -2.34
CA ALA A 24 16.08 -3.81 -3.26
C ALA A 24 16.12 -2.36 -3.69
N SER A 25 17.32 -1.78 -3.85
CA SER A 25 17.51 -0.44 -4.42
C SER A 25 18.86 -0.32 -5.12
N GLY A 26 18.91 0.55 -6.14
CA GLY A 26 20.10 0.88 -6.91
C GLY A 26 19.86 2.11 -7.77
N ASP A 27 20.83 2.45 -8.62
CA ASP A 27 20.80 3.68 -9.44
C ASP A 27 19.65 3.70 -10.44
N THR A 28 19.20 2.53 -10.90
CA THR A 28 18.20 2.39 -11.97
C THR A 28 16.82 1.95 -11.49
N GLY A 29 16.64 1.70 -10.19
CA GLY A 29 15.35 1.26 -9.67
C GLY A 29 15.38 0.81 -8.22
N PHE A 30 14.18 0.50 -7.71
CA PHE A 30 13.99 -0.05 -6.37
C PHE A 30 12.74 -0.95 -6.32
N VAL A 31 12.65 -1.74 -5.24
CA VAL A 31 11.47 -2.53 -4.88
C VAL A 31 11.07 -2.18 -3.46
N SER A 32 9.82 -1.72 -3.31
CA SER A 32 9.15 -1.53 -2.02
C SER A 32 8.18 -2.68 -1.80
N HIS A 33 8.24 -3.31 -0.63
CA HIS A 33 7.31 -4.36 -0.22
C HIS A 33 6.65 -3.99 1.10
N ASN A 34 5.32 -4.07 1.14
CA ASN A 34 4.52 -3.80 2.31
C ASN A 34 3.46 -4.88 2.49
N GLU A 35 3.26 -5.36 3.71
CA GLU A 35 2.31 -6.43 4.00
C GLU A 35 1.55 -6.16 5.30
N VAL A 36 0.27 -6.49 5.32
CA VAL A 36 -0.57 -6.41 6.51
C VAL A 36 -1.56 -7.58 6.56
N LEU A 37 -1.88 -8.05 7.76
CA LEU A 37 -2.93 -9.04 8.02
C LEU A 37 -4.15 -8.33 8.62
N ILE A 38 -5.34 -8.58 8.04
CA ILE A 38 -6.59 -7.93 8.46
C ILE A 38 -7.67 -8.95 8.77
N ALA A 39 -8.58 -8.59 9.67
CA ALA A 39 -9.75 -9.40 10.03
C ALA A 39 -10.93 -9.10 9.09
N ALA A 40 -10.75 -9.37 7.81
CA ALA A 40 -11.77 -9.23 6.77
C ALA A 40 -11.57 -10.31 5.70
N THR A 41 -12.61 -10.62 4.94
CA THR A 41 -12.53 -11.55 3.81
C THR A 41 -11.78 -10.92 2.62
N PRO A 42 -11.21 -11.74 1.70
CA PRO A 42 -10.62 -11.21 0.47
C PRO A 42 -11.59 -10.36 -0.38
N GLN A 43 -12.88 -10.68 -0.34
CA GLN A 43 -13.89 -9.91 -1.06
C GLN A 43 -14.08 -8.51 -0.46
N GLU A 44 -14.21 -8.40 0.87
CA GLU A 44 -14.32 -7.11 1.56
C GLU A 44 -13.06 -6.26 1.35
N ALA A 45 -11.88 -6.89 1.42
CA ALA A 45 -10.60 -6.23 1.14
C ALA A 45 -10.53 -5.73 -0.32
N TRP A 46 -11.02 -6.52 -1.29
CA TRP A 46 -11.09 -6.12 -2.69
C TRP A 46 -11.97 -4.88 -2.89
N GLU A 47 -13.20 -4.89 -2.33
CA GLU A 47 -14.14 -3.76 -2.43
C GLU A 47 -13.56 -2.47 -1.85
N ALA A 48 -12.78 -2.59 -0.77
CA ALA A 48 -12.07 -1.44 -0.21
C ALA A 48 -10.92 -0.97 -1.11
N ILE A 49 -10.05 -1.88 -1.58
CA ILE A 49 -8.88 -1.55 -2.43
C ILE A 49 -9.33 -0.75 -3.66
N VAL A 50 -10.38 -1.20 -4.34
CA VAL A 50 -10.84 -0.57 -5.59
C VAL A 50 -11.60 0.75 -5.39
N THR A 51 -11.73 1.20 -4.13
CA THR A 51 -12.37 2.46 -3.76
C THR A 51 -11.39 3.39 -3.02
N PRO A 52 -10.33 3.90 -3.70
CA PRO A 52 -9.24 4.66 -3.08
C PRO A 52 -9.71 5.93 -2.36
N ALA A 53 -10.80 6.53 -2.81
CA ALA A 53 -11.44 7.67 -2.16
C ALA A 53 -11.75 7.43 -0.67
N GLY A 54 -11.93 6.19 -0.26
CA GLY A 54 -12.33 5.83 1.10
C GLY A 54 -11.18 5.69 2.09
N TRP A 55 -9.92 5.61 1.63
CA TRP A 55 -8.77 5.33 2.51
C TRP A 55 -7.50 6.09 2.13
N TRP A 56 -7.33 6.56 0.90
CA TRP A 56 -6.13 7.30 0.51
C TRP A 56 -5.95 8.57 1.33
N ASN A 57 -4.72 8.90 1.70
CA ASN A 57 -4.42 10.14 2.42
C ASN A 57 -4.50 11.35 1.47
N GLY A 58 -5.36 12.31 1.77
CA GLY A 58 -5.50 13.54 0.99
C GLY A 58 -4.21 14.37 0.87
N ALA A 59 -3.28 14.27 1.84
CA ALA A 59 -1.99 14.92 1.77
C ALA A 59 -1.09 14.36 0.64
N HIS A 60 -1.41 13.17 0.13
CA HIS A 60 -0.73 12.50 -0.98
C HIS A 60 -1.59 12.48 -2.24
N THR A 61 -2.40 13.51 -2.44
CA THR A 61 -3.18 13.78 -3.66
C THR A 61 -2.80 15.16 -4.21
N TYR A 62 -3.00 15.36 -5.50
CA TYR A 62 -2.78 16.66 -6.15
C TYR A 62 -3.92 17.65 -5.87
N SER A 63 -5.13 17.14 -5.65
CA SER A 63 -6.31 17.95 -5.34
C SER A 63 -6.47 18.30 -3.86
N GLY A 64 -5.73 17.62 -2.98
CA GLY A 64 -5.89 17.68 -1.53
C GLY A 64 -7.10 16.91 -0.99
N ASP A 65 -7.87 16.24 -1.86
CA ASP A 65 -9.10 15.53 -1.49
C ASP A 65 -9.17 14.14 -2.15
N PRO A 66 -9.10 13.05 -1.38
CA PRO A 66 -9.16 11.70 -1.91
C PRO A 66 -10.49 11.35 -2.59
N ALA A 67 -11.57 12.10 -2.36
CA ALA A 67 -12.84 11.93 -3.05
C ALA A 67 -12.74 12.15 -4.57
N ASN A 68 -11.65 12.76 -5.04
CA ASN A 68 -11.35 12.93 -6.46
C ASN A 68 -10.65 11.75 -7.11
N LEU A 69 -10.21 10.75 -6.32
CA LEU A 69 -9.57 9.53 -6.82
C LEU A 69 -10.60 8.50 -7.29
N SER A 70 -10.27 7.80 -8.37
CA SER A 70 -11.06 6.69 -8.90
C SER A 70 -10.19 5.66 -9.61
N ILE A 71 -10.65 4.39 -9.62
CA ILE A 71 -10.03 3.32 -10.43
C ILE A 71 -11.12 2.78 -11.37
N GLU A 72 -10.85 2.80 -12.68
CA GLU A 72 -11.66 2.09 -13.67
C GLU A 72 -11.20 0.63 -13.75
N LEU A 73 -12.08 -0.32 -13.37
CA LEU A 73 -11.76 -1.73 -13.25
C LEU A 73 -11.84 -2.46 -14.60
N ALA A 74 -10.96 -2.11 -15.53
CA ALA A 74 -10.80 -2.75 -16.82
C ALA A 74 -9.32 -2.73 -17.23
N PRO A 75 -8.83 -3.67 -18.06
CA PRO A 75 -7.50 -3.56 -18.66
C PRO A 75 -7.35 -2.21 -19.40
N GLY A 76 -6.29 -1.44 -19.08
CA GLY A 76 -6.10 -0.07 -19.55
C GLY A 76 -6.89 0.98 -18.79
N GLY A 77 -7.75 0.59 -17.84
CA GLY A 77 -8.51 1.51 -16.99
C GLY A 77 -7.61 2.39 -16.12
N CYS A 78 -8.06 3.59 -15.86
CA CYS A 78 -7.27 4.62 -15.19
C CYS A 78 -7.44 4.55 -13.66
N PHE A 79 -6.34 4.55 -12.93
CA PHE A 79 -6.28 5.10 -11.58
C PHE A 79 -6.00 6.59 -11.72
N CYS A 80 -7.05 7.38 -11.62
CA CYS A 80 -7.03 8.81 -11.93
C CYS A 80 -7.50 9.66 -10.75
N GLU A 81 -7.06 10.92 -10.78
CA GLU A 81 -7.51 11.96 -9.87
C GLU A 81 -8.03 13.16 -10.68
N ARG A 82 -9.18 13.68 -10.30
CA ARG A 82 -9.68 14.98 -10.79
C ARG A 82 -9.07 16.11 -9.97
N VAL A 83 -8.74 17.24 -10.61
CA VAL A 83 -8.26 18.45 -9.94
C VAL A 83 -9.26 19.58 -10.19
N PRO A 84 -10.37 19.68 -9.40
CA PRO A 84 -11.46 20.62 -9.65
C PRO A 84 -11.01 22.07 -9.68
N ALA A 85 -10.01 22.44 -8.89
CA ALA A 85 -9.47 23.81 -8.81
C ALA A 85 -8.90 24.32 -10.15
N THR A 86 -8.42 23.42 -11.02
CA THR A 86 -7.83 23.77 -12.32
C THR A 86 -8.66 23.25 -13.49
N GLY A 87 -9.67 22.41 -13.24
CA GLY A 87 -10.39 21.65 -14.25
C GLY A 87 -9.57 20.55 -14.90
N GLY A 88 -8.38 20.24 -14.33
CA GLY A 88 -7.45 19.21 -14.80
C GLY A 88 -7.72 17.83 -14.24
N ALA A 89 -6.88 16.87 -14.66
CA ALA A 89 -6.86 15.50 -14.15
C ALA A 89 -5.44 14.95 -14.14
N ILE A 90 -5.21 14.01 -13.25
CA ILE A 90 -3.94 13.28 -13.11
C ILE A 90 -4.21 11.81 -13.40
N GLU A 91 -3.40 11.21 -14.27
CA GLU A 91 -3.30 9.77 -14.40
C GLU A 91 -2.17 9.28 -13.49
N HIS A 92 -2.52 8.56 -12.42
CA HIS A 92 -1.53 7.98 -11.52
C HIS A 92 -0.97 6.67 -12.08
N MET A 93 -1.86 5.75 -12.48
CA MET A 93 -1.50 4.44 -13.00
C MET A 93 -2.57 3.91 -13.96
N ARG A 94 -2.22 2.84 -14.70
CA ARG A 94 -3.14 2.07 -15.54
C ARG A 94 -3.25 0.64 -15.05
N VAL A 95 -4.47 0.12 -15.01
CA VAL A 95 -4.73 -1.29 -14.72
C VAL A 95 -4.17 -2.15 -15.85
N ILE A 96 -3.24 -3.05 -15.52
CA ILE A 96 -2.62 -3.98 -16.47
C ILE A 96 -2.99 -5.44 -16.19
N TYR A 97 -3.51 -5.72 -15.00
CA TYR A 97 -4.04 -7.04 -14.62
C TYR A 97 -5.04 -6.86 -13.47
N LEU A 98 -6.16 -7.57 -13.55
CA LEU A 98 -7.10 -7.67 -12.45
C LEU A 98 -7.68 -9.09 -12.35
N ALA A 99 -7.71 -9.61 -11.12
CA ALA A 99 -8.41 -10.82 -10.72
C ALA A 99 -9.20 -10.47 -9.46
N PRO A 100 -10.52 -10.17 -9.57
CA PRO A 100 -11.34 -9.74 -8.45
C PRO A 100 -11.20 -10.64 -7.23
N GLY A 101 -11.06 -10.04 -6.05
CA GLY A 101 -10.85 -10.75 -4.78
C GLY A 101 -9.45 -11.35 -4.58
N SER A 102 -8.51 -11.16 -5.52
CA SER A 102 -7.17 -11.76 -5.45
C SER A 102 -6.05 -10.79 -5.81
N THR A 103 -6.09 -10.16 -6.99
CA THR A 103 -4.95 -9.36 -7.47
C THR A 103 -5.40 -8.17 -8.29
N LEU A 104 -4.85 -7.00 -7.97
CA LEU A 104 -4.86 -5.81 -8.81
C LEU A 104 -3.42 -5.43 -9.13
N ARG A 105 -3.10 -5.29 -10.44
CA ARG A 105 -1.79 -4.78 -10.85
C ARG A 105 -1.96 -3.57 -11.75
N MET A 106 -1.23 -2.51 -11.44
CA MET A 106 -1.25 -1.26 -12.17
C MET A 106 0.16 -0.85 -12.55
N SER A 107 0.30 -0.18 -13.70
CA SER A 107 1.57 0.40 -14.18
C SER A 107 1.46 1.92 -14.21
N GLY A 108 2.49 2.61 -13.72
CA GLY A 108 2.58 4.06 -13.68
C GLY A 108 3.60 4.54 -12.65
N ALA A 109 3.68 5.86 -12.46
CA ALA A 109 4.58 6.46 -11.50
C ALA A 109 3.80 7.33 -10.51
N LEU A 110 3.89 7.01 -9.23
CA LEU A 110 3.14 7.70 -8.16
C LEU A 110 3.86 8.95 -7.66
N GLY A 111 3.08 9.96 -7.32
CA GLY A 111 3.55 11.19 -6.67
C GLY A 111 4.68 11.89 -7.47
N PRO A 112 5.79 12.27 -6.82
CA PRO A 112 6.88 13.00 -7.48
C PRO A 112 7.59 12.21 -8.58
N LEU A 113 7.46 10.88 -8.60
CA LEU A 113 8.01 10.04 -9.67
C LEU A 113 7.33 10.29 -11.02
N GLN A 114 6.11 10.84 -11.03
CA GLN A 114 5.33 11.06 -12.24
C GLN A 114 5.98 12.06 -13.22
N SER A 115 6.76 13.01 -12.69
CA SER A 115 7.50 13.99 -13.53
C SER A 115 8.87 13.50 -13.97
N GLU A 116 9.24 12.27 -13.62
CA GLU A 116 10.50 11.64 -14.00
C GLU A 116 10.30 10.64 -15.15
N ALA A 117 11.39 10.30 -15.83
CA ALA A 117 11.37 9.27 -16.89
C ALA A 117 11.46 7.85 -16.29
N VAL A 118 10.57 7.57 -15.35
CA VAL A 118 10.47 6.28 -14.66
C VAL A 118 9.09 5.68 -14.86
N THR A 119 9.00 4.37 -14.72
CA THR A 119 7.73 3.67 -14.58
C THR A 119 7.78 2.75 -13.38
N GLY A 120 6.63 2.47 -12.80
CA GLY A 120 6.49 1.51 -11.73
C GLY A 120 5.39 0.50 -12.03
N VAL A 121 5.46 -0.66 -11.37
CA VAL A 121 4.42 -1.66 -11.36
C VAL A 121 4.03 -1.91 -9.91
N LEU A 122 2.82 -1.50 -9.53
CA LEU A 122 2.24 -1.78 -8.22
C LEU A 122 1.35 -3.02 -8.34
N THR A 123 1.71 -4.08 -7.62
CA THR A 123 0.92 -5.29 -7.49
C THR A 123 0.34 -5.36 -6.09
N MET A 124 -0.97 -5.39 -5.98
CA MET A 124 -1.73 -5.59 -4.74
C MET A 124 -2.28 -7.00 -4.75
N THR A 125 -1.94 -7.82 -3.74
CA THR A 125 -2.37 -9.21 -3.62
C THR A 125 -3.22 -9.40 -2.37
N LEU A 126 -4.24 -10.27 -2.48
CA LEU A 126 -5.10 -10.69 -1.40
C LEU A 126 -4.99 -12.21 -1.26
N THR A 127 -4.61 -12.67 -0.09
CA THR A 127 -4.47 -14.10 0.20
C THR A 127 -5.25 -14.43 1.47
N ALA A 128 -6.19 -15.37 1.39
CA ALA A 128 -6.90 -15.85 2.56
C ALA A 128 -5.92 -16.54 3.53
N ASP A 129 -6.05 -16.25 4.83
CA ASP A 129 -5.29 -16.85 5.91
C ASP A 129 -6.24 -17.16 7.07
N GLY A 130 -6.89 -18.32 7.02
CA GLY A 130 -7.98 -18.68 7.91
C GLY A 130 -9.18 -17.74 7.74
N GLU A 131 -9.59 -17.08 8.82
CA GLU A 131 -10.66 -16.05 8.83
C GLU A 131 -10.15 -14.64 8.49
N MET A 132 -8.86 -14.53 8.19
CA MET A 132 -8.18 -13.27 7.91
C MET A 132 -7.76 -13.19 6.44
N THR A 133 -7.36 -12.00 6.02
CA THR A 133 -6.76 -11.76 4.71
C THR A 133 -5.41 -11.08 4.88
N LYS A 134 -4.41 -11.65 4.23
CA LYS A 134 -3.12 -11.01 4.04
C LYS A 134 -3.18 -10.13 2.80
N ILE A 135 -2.89 -8.84 2.96
CA ILE A 135 -2.76 -7.87 1.87
C ILE A 135 -1.27 -7.61 1.68
N GLY A 136 -0.76 -7.88 0.47
CA GLY A 136 0.62 -7.59 0.09
C GLY A 136 0.67 -6.57 -1.05
N TRP A 137 1.54 -5.56 -0.94
CA TRP A 137 1.80 -4.56 -1.95
C TRP A 137 3.27 -4.58 -2.35
N ASP A 138 3.53 -4.89 -3.62
CA ASP A 138 4.86 -4.82 -4.23
C ASP A 138 4.87 -3.67 -5.24
N TYR A 139 5.75 -2.68 -5.04
CA TYR A 139 5.95 -1.58 -5.97
C TYR A 139 7.36 -1.60 -6.53
N VAL A 140 7.48 -2.05 -7.77
CA VAL A 140 8.74 -2.14 -8.52
C VAL A 140 8.85 -0.92 -9.41
N VAL A 141 9.88 -0.08 -9.20
CA VAL A 141 10.11 1.16 -9.95
C VAL A 141 11.45 1.08 -10.67
N GLY A 142 11.48 1.55 -11.91
CA GLY A 142 12.72 1.64 -12.68
C GLY A 142 12.68 2.72 -13.77
N GLY A 143 13.86 3.14 -14.21
CA GLY A 143 14.04 4.16 -15.24
C GLY A 143 15.10 5.19 -14.88
N TYR A 144 14.95 6.40 -15.44
CA TYR A 144 15.84 7.53 -15.19
C TYR A 144 15.12 8.62 -14.40
N ALA A 145 15.69 9.02 -13.28
CA ALA A 145 15.24 10.15 -12.48
C ALA A 145 16.38 11.16 -12.28
N ARG A 146 16.03 12.43 -12.14
CA ARG A 146 16.99 13.51 -11.85
C ARG A 146 17.63 13.40 -10.46
N MET A 147 16.93 12.72 -9.54
CA MET A 147 17.46 12.30 -8.24
C MET A 147 17.76 10.80 -8.26
N PRO A 148 18.79 10.33 -7.55
CA PRO A 148 19.05 8.89 -7.44
C PRO A 148 17.84 8.13 -6.91
N LEU A 149 17.42 7.08 -7.62
CA LEU A 149 16.26 6.27 -7.22
C LEU A 149 16.47 5.60 -5.86
N ALA A 150 17.71 5.26 -5.51
CA ALA A 150 18.05 4.74 -4.20
C ALA A 150 17.76 5.72 -3.04
N GLU A 151 17.85 7.02 -3.27
CA GLU A 151 17.50 8.05 -2.26
C GLU A 151 16.00 8.28 -2.17
N LEU A 152 15.26 8.09 -3.27
CA LEU A 152 13.81 8.21 -3.31
C LEU A 152 13.10 6.98 -2.73
N ALA A 153 13.72 5.81 -2.81
CA ALA A 153 13.12 4.53 -2.40
C ALA A 153 12.52 4.56 -0.99
N PRO A 154 13.22 4.98 0.09
CA PRO A 154 12.65 4.97 1.44
C PRO A 154 11.49 5.97 1.60
N LEU A 155 11.51 7.09 0.88
CA LEU A 155 10.42 8.08 0.93
C LEU A 155 9.16 7.57 0.24
N VAL A 156 9.32 6.90 -0.91
CA VAL A 156 8.21 6.27 -1.63
C VAL A 156 7.64 5.12 -0.83
N ASP A 157 8.50 4.27 -0.26
CA ASP A 157 8.11 3.12 0.57
C ASP A 157 7.30 3.56 1.80
N GLN A 158 7.72 4.63 2.48
CA GLN A 158 6.98 5.20 3.60
C GLN A 158 5.57 5.63 3.20
N VAL A 159 5.41 6.32 2.06
CA VAL A 159 4.10 6.77 1.57
C VAL A 159 3.22 5.59 1.17
N VAL A 160 3.77 4.60 0.45
CA VAL A 160 3.04 3.39 0.04
C VAL A 160 2.59 2.59 1.26
N GLY A 161 3.47 2.41 2.25
CA GLY A 161 3.16 1.75 3.52
C GLY A 161 2.08 2.48 4.32
N GLU A 162 2.12 3.82 4.37
CA GLU A 162 1.05 4.62 4.99
C GLU A 162 -0.31 4.35 4.33
N GLN A 163 -0.36 4.30 2.99
CA GLN A 163 -1.63 4.03 2.29
C GLN A 163 -2.16 2.62 2.63
N LEU A 164 -1.30 1.62 2.70
CA LEU A 164 -1.70 0.27 3.10
C LEU A 164 -2.26 0.23 4.53
N LEU A 165 -1.61 0.91 5.48
CA LEU A 165 -2.09 1.00 6.86
C LEU A 165 -3.44 1.73 6.96
N ARG A 166 -3.68 2.75 6.16
CA ARG A 166 -4.98 3.45 6.10
C ARG A 166 -6.08 2.57 5.52
N LEU A 167 -5.77 1.77 4.49
CA LEU A 167 -6.67 0.74 3.97
C LEU A 167 -7.02 -0.29 5.05
N ALA A 168 -6.01 -0.79 5.77
CA ALA A 168 -6.20 -1.75 6.86
C ALA A 168 -7.08 -1.16 7.99
N ALA A 169 -6.84 0.09 8.38
CA ALA A 169 -7.66 0.78 9.39
C ALA A 169 -9.12 0.94 8.96
N ARG A 170 -9.40 1.14 7.66
CA ARG A 170 -10.76 1.18 7.13
C ARG A 170 -11.48 -0.17 7.21
N LEU A 171 -10.73 -1.27 7.09
CA LEU A 171 -11.27 -2.64 7.11
C LEU A 171 -11.42 -3.20 8.53
N GLY A 172 -11.05 -2.43 9.56
CA GLY A 172 -11.10 -2.84 10.96
C GLY A 172 -9.71 -3.08 11.55
N THR A 173 -9.63 -3.85 12.61
CA THR A 173 -8.37 -4.09 13.34
C THR A 173 -7.36 -4.82 12.45
N HIS A 174 -6.22 -4.20 12.16
CA HIS A 174 -5.07 -4.89 11.56
C HIS A 174 -4.28 -5.63 12.64
N ILE A 175 -3.76 -6.78 12.29
CA ILE A 175 -2.79 -7.51 13.11
C ILE A 175 -1.49 -7.54 12.31
N ASP A 176 -0.41 -7.02 12.90
CA ASP A 176 0.91 -7.07 12.25
C ASP A 176 1.30 -8.52 11.99
N PRO A 177 1.83 -8.85 10.79
CA PRO A 177 2.37 -10.17 10.53
C PRO A 177 3.52 -10.46 11.50
N ALA A 178 3.59 -11.72 11.97
CA ALA A 178 4.68 -12.13 12.84
C ALA A 178 6.03 -11.95 12.12
N PRO A 179 7.10 -11.52 12.82
CA PRO A 179 8.41 -11.33 12.21
C PRO A 179 8.87 -12.62 11.55
N ARG A 180 9.27 -12.56 10.27
CA ARG A 180 9.85 -13.68 9.55
C ARG A 180 11.15 -14.08 10.25
N ARG A 181 11.29 -15.37 10.58
CA ARG A 181 12.50 -15.96 11.15
C ARG A 181 13.51 -16.24 10.06
#